data_e00639b82f19a5b1a563c097a3b4e498
#
_entry.id   e00639b82f19a5b1a563c097a3b4e498
#
_cell.length_a   1.000
_cell.length_b   1.000
_cell.length_c   1.000
_cell.angle_alpha   90.00
_cell.angle_beta   90.00
_cell.angle_gamma   90.00
#
_symmetry.space_group_name_H-M   'P 1'
#
loop_
_entity.id
_entity.type
_entity.pdbx_description
1 polymer ?
#
loop_
_entity_poly.entity_id
_entity_poly.type
_entity_poly.pdbx_seq_one_letter_code
_entity_poly.pdbx_strand_id
1 'polypeptide(L)'
;MSDRECDVCGKEFTKKAGLLKHKQRKNPCKAPVRLIEATVHQTLVDAGVPHLEVPTTEFREVSKKFNSSMSKELRKEQGIFFTPKKVRDVLFEKLAECGVNPKVILEPSFGSGEFLLDAKRLYPEATLYGVEKNEELFASTQCPEANLVCCDFLDWKGKADLIIGNPPYFVLKTDHLSAKEKKVFASKNAEAMTGRPNIFILFLYKCLTEHLEEDGYLAFIIPTSLYNCSYYQPMRNYIQKHTTIKYVETLDKPGFYETGQDTMLIVLQKGKRNNDYIFQSASGNIYISPHYKELYDITKGTRTLADLGLGAKTGNVVWNQVKEHLAEEGTLLIYSSNINHSELKIDNLCGKERKQYVKDMKKPTLSGPLILVERGYGNSFSFNSVLVELEEFYAENHINVIYPKTEEAAENLNVVMRSFQDERSQKFVKWFIGNGSISATDLETIIPIF
;
A
#
# COMPACT_ATOMS: atom_id res chain seq x y z
N MET A 1 13.09 12.61 35.39
CA MET A 1 13.39 13.20 34.05
C MET A 1 13.92 14.61 34.29
N SER A 2 15.01 14.96 33.61
CA SER A 2 15.55 16.31 33.76
C SER A 2 14.62 17.32 33.06
N ASP A 3 14.53 18.53 33.62
CA ASP A 3 13.73 19.66 33.10
C ASP A 3 14.12 20.07 31.64
N ARG A 4 15.06 19.36 31.01
CA ARG A 4 15.66 19.62 29.71
C ARG A 4 15.70 18.38 28.78
N GLU A 5 15.05 17.31 29.18
CA GLU A 5 14.96 16.06 28.43
C GLU A 5 13.64 15.96 27.66
N CYS A 6 13.67 15.49 26.44
CA CYS A 6 12.48 15.26 25.64
C CYS A 6 11.76 14.00 26.10
N ASP A 7 10.53 14.13 26.55
CA ASP A 7 9.64 13.07 27.00
C ASP A 7 9.31 12.01 25.91
N VAL A 8 9.50 12.36 24.63
CA VAL A 8 9.23 11.45 23.50
C VAL A 8 10.48 10.67 23.06
N CYS A 9 11.65 11.32 22.96
CA CYS A 9 12.85 10.69 22.40
C CYS A 9 14.05 10.61 23.36
N GLY A 10 13.90 11.06 24.63
CA GLY A 10 14.95 11.02 25.65
C GLY A 10 16.16 11.94 25.39
N LYS A 11 16.12 12.81 24.38
CA LYS A 11 17.25 13.69 24.05
C LYS A 11 17.37 14.82 25.06
N GLU A 12 18.55 14.94 25.69
CA GLU A 12 18.89 16.05 26.57
C GLU A 12 19.32 17.30 25.81
N PHE A 13 18.96 18.46 26.33
CA PHE A 13 19.28 19.79 25.77
C PHE A 13 19.99 20.66 26.79
N THR A 14 20.99 21.36 26.33
CA THR A 14 21.77 22.29 27.15
C THR A 14 20.95 23.51 27.63
N LYS A 15 19.86 23.87 26.94
CA LYS A 15 18.96 24.98 27.25
C LYS A 15 17.49 24.58 27.04
N LYS A 16 16.56 25.04 27.91
CA LYS A 16 15.11 24.85 27.73
C LYS A 16 14.57 25.31 26.37
N ALA A 17 15.11 26.39 25.82
CA ALA A 17 14.73 26.88 24.49
C ALA A 17 15.05 25.88 23.35
N GLY A 18 16.08 25.05 23.53
CA GLY A 18 16.43 23.97 22.59
C GLY A 18 15.41 22.83 22.61
N LEU A 19 14.93 22.47 23.79
CA LEU A 19 13.86 21.48 23.98
C LEU A 19 12.53 21.97 23.38
N LEU A 20 12.19 23.24 23.59
CA LEU A 20 10.97 23.84 23.04
C LEU A 20 10.99 23.82 21.48
N LYS A 21 12.10 24.25 20.89
CA LYS A 21 12.30 24.17 19.42
C LYS A 21 12.26 22.73 18.87
N HIS A 22 12.74 21.78 19.67
CA HIS A 22 12.70 20.36 19.30
C HIS A 22 11.26 19.80 19.31
N LYS A 23 10.44 20.17 20.32
CA LYS A 23 9.01 19.78 20.41
C LYS A 23 8.12 20.45 19.34
N GLN A 24 8.51 21.62 18.84
CA GLN A 24 7.76 22.40 17.83
C GLN A 24 8.18 22.11 16.37
N ARG A 25 8.98 21.09 16.11
CA ARG A 25 9.38 20.74 14.74
C ARG A 25 8.18 20.23 13.92
N LYS A 26 8.16 20.56 12.60
CA LYS A 26 7.17 20.03 11.64
C LYS A 26 7.11 18.50 11.61
N ASN A 27 8.25 17.83 11.89
CA ASN A 27 8.31 16.39 12.08
C ASN A 27 8.64 16.12 13.55
N PRO A 28 7.69 15.60 14.36
CA PRO A 28 7.93 15.26 15.75
C PRO A 28 9.03 14.20 15.88
N CYS A 29 9.80 14.28 16.96
CA CYS A 29 10.79 13.26 17.25
C CYS A 29 10.10 11.92 17.58
N LYS A 30 10.67 10.83 17.10
CA LYS A 30 10.23 9.47 17.43
C LYS A 30 10.87 9.01 18.74
N ALA A 31 10.16 8.19 19.51
CA ALA A 31 10.71 7.54 20.68
C ALA A 31 11.95 6.71 20.30
N PRO A 32 13.01 6.69 21.13
CA PRO A 32 14.17 5.84 20.84
C PRO A 32 13.76 4.37 20.86
N VAL A 33 14.38 3.58 19.99
CA VAL A 33 14.14 2.13 19.84
C VAL A 33 14.13 1.40 21.20
N ARG A 34 14.99 1.79 22.15
CA ARG A 34 15.01 1.23 23.51
C ARG A 34 13.73 1.46 24.31
N LEU A 35 13.02 2.59 24.10
CA LEU A 35 11.73 2.85 24.77
C LEU A 35 10.62 2.00 24.14
N ILE A 36 10.68 1.81 22.82
CA ILE A 36 9.75 0.93 22.10
C ILE A 36 9.99 -0.52 22.53
N GLU A 37 11.25 -0.97 22.60
CA GLU A 37 11.63 -2.30 23.11
C GLU A 37 11.16 -2.54 24.55
N ALA A 38 11.29 -1.55 25.41
CA ALA A 38 10.81 -1.64 26.80
C ALA A 38 9.27 -1.71 26.88
N THR A 39 8.56 -0.97 26.00
CA THR A 39 7.09 -1.00 25.95
C THR A 39 6.59 -2.33 25.39
N VAL A 40 7.18 -2.81 24.28
CA VAL A 40 6.89 -4.15 23.73
C VAL A 40 7.14 -5.23 24.77
N HIS A 41 8.28 -5.16 25.47
CA HIS A 41 8.63 -6.10 26.53
C HIS A 41 7.62 -6.09 27.68
N GLN A 42 7.18 -4.91 28.15
CA GLN A 42 6.18 -4.78 29.22
C GLN A 42 4.82 -5.32 28.77
N THR A 43 4.39 -4.99 27.54
CA THR A 43 3.13 -5.50 26.97
C THR A 43 3.14 -7.04 26.85
N LEU A 44 4.27 -7.62 26.45
CA LEU A 44 4.42 -9.09 26.37
C LEU A 44 4.45 -9.75 27.76
N VAL A 45 5.07 -9.11 28.76
CA VAL A 45 5.07 -9.56 30.17
C VAL A 45 3.66 -9.51 30.75
N ASP A 46 2.94 -8.42 30.51
CA ASP A 46 1.56 -8.24 30.97
C ASP A 46 0.60 -9.23 30.31
N ALA A 47 0.93 -9.69 29.09
CA ALA A 47 0.23 -10.77 28.39
C ALA A 47 0.65 -12.18 28.84
N GLY A 48 1.52 -12.32 29.85
CA GLY A 48 1.98 -13.60 30.39
C GLY A 48 3.03 -14.34 29.53
N VAL A 49 3.69 -13.65 28.61
CA VAL A 49 4.75 -14.21 27.75
C VAL A 49 6.09 -14.24 28.51
N PRO A 50 6.83 -15.40 28.55
CA PRO A 50 8.06 -15.53 29.33
C PRO A 50 9.18 -14.59 28.91
N HIS A 51 9.98 -14.15 29.89
CA HIS A 51 11.19 -13.35 29.68
C HIS A 51 12.25 -14.11 28.87
N LEU A 52 12.58 -13.62 27.69
CA LEU A 52 13.68 -14.10 26.86
C LEU A 52 14.56 -12.94 26.38
N GLU A 53 15.85 -13.12 26.37
CA GLU A 53 16.79 -12.10 25.85
C GLU A 53 16.49 -11.76 24.39
N VAL A 54 16.33 -10.46 24.13
CA VAL A 54 16.05 -9.94 22.80
C VAL A 54 17.30 -10.05 21.93
N PRO A 55 17.27 -10.76 20.78
CA PRO A 55 18.39 -10.74 19.86
C PRO A 55 18.67 -9.31 19.40
N THR A 56 19.90 -8.83 19.59
CA THR A 56 20.30 -7.45 19.31
C THR A 56 20.56 -7.17 17.82
N THR A 57 20.54 -8.21 16.99
CA THR A 57 20.83 -8.09 15.55
C THR A 57 19.54 -7.88 14.75
N GLU A 58 19.50 -6.85 13.93
CA GLU A 58 18.35 -6.52 13.07
C GLU A 58 18.02 -7.61 12.06
N PHE A 59 19.06 -8.33 11.56
CA PHE A 59 18.93 -9.47 10.63
C PHE A 59 19.88 -10.59 11.00
N ARG A 60 19.47 -11.83 10.72
CA ARG A 60 20.34 -13.01 10.81
C ARG A 60 21.47 -12.94 9.79
N GLU A 61 22.58 -13.64 10.07
CA GLU A 61 23.70 -13.75 9.13
C GLU A 61 23.29 -14.41 7.80
N VAL A 62 22.35 -15.35 7.82
CA VAL A 62 21.75 -15.95 6.61
C VAL A 62 21.11 -14.88 5.73
N SER A 63 20.30 -14.00 6.31
CA SER A 63 19.66 -12.89 5.58
C SER A 63 20.69 -11.94 4.97
N LYS A 64 21.71 -11.56 5.75
CA LYS A 64 22.78 -10.66 5.29
C LYS A 64 23.57 -11.28 4.14
N LYS A 65 23.98 -12.55 4.29
CA LYS A 65 24.71 -13.29 3.27
C LYS A 65 23.92 -13.44 1.99
N PHE A 66 22.65 -13.88 2.11
CA PHE A 66 21.76 -14.07 0.96
C PHE A 66 21.47 -12.75 0.24
N ASN A 67 21.27 -11.68 1.00
CA ASN A 67 21.06 -10.34 0.46
C ASN A 67 22.28 -9.80 -0.31
N SER A 68 23.50 -10.14 0.13
CA SER A 68 24.74 -9.73 -0.55
C SER A 68 25.08 -10.59 -1.77
N SER A 69 24.63 -11.85 -1.83
CA SER A 69 24.91 -12.78 -2.93
C SER A 69 23.97 -12.65 -4.13
N MET A 70 22.74 -12.12 -3.92
CA MET A 70 21.77 -11.94 -5.00
C MET A 70 21.76 -10.51 -5.55
N SER A 71 21.60 -10.38 -6.89
CA SER A 71 21.36 -9.08 -7.51
C SER A 71 20.00 -8.51 -7.08
N LYS A 72 19.89 -7.18 -7.11
CA LYS A 72 18.64 -6.47 -6.79
C LYS A 72 17.48 -6.89 -7.70
N GLU A 73 17.76 -7.08 -8.97
CA GLU A 73 16.82 -7.51 -10.00
C GLU A 73 16.25 -8.88 -9.69
N LEU A 74 17.11 -9.84 -9.34
CA LEU A 74 16.72 -11.22 -9.03
C LEU A 74 15.89 -11.29 -7.75
N ARG A 75 16.27 -10.54 -6.70
CA ARG A 75 15.49 -10.43 -5.45
C ARG A 75 14.08 -9.89 -5.73
N LYS A 76 14.00 -8.83 -6.56
CA LYS A 76 12.73 -8.23 -6.95
C LYS A 76 11.87 -9.19 -7.79
N GLU A 77 12.48 -9.96 -8.68
CA GLU A 77 11.78 -10.96 -9.51
C GLU A 77 11.25 -12.13 -8.67
N GLN A 78 11.98 -12.55 -7.63
CA GLN A 78 11.59 -13.62 -6.73
C GLN A 78 10.78 -13.13 -5.51
N GLY A 79 10.67 -11.82 -5.31
CA GLY A 79 9.94 -11.21 -4.19
C GLY A 79 10.58 -11.46 -2.82
N ILE A 80 11.91 -11.69 -2.76
CA ILE A 80 12.63 -12.00 -1.52
C ILE A 80 13.05 -10.71 -0.82
N PHE A 81 12.40 -10.41 0.32
CA PHE A 81 12.69 -9.24 1.15
C PHE A 81 12.61 -9.64 2.63
N PHE A 82 13.74 -9.54 3.32
CA PHE A 82 13.80 -9.85 4.75
C PHE A 82 13.23 -8.71 5.59
N THR A 83 12.48 -9.06 6.63
CA THR A 83 11.77 -8.09 7.47
C THR A 83 12.62 -7.63 8.63
N PRO A 84 12.86 -6.31 8.80
CA PRO A 84 13.61 -5.78 9.93
C PRO A 84 12.99 -6.15 11.28
N LYS A 85 13.85 -6.35 12.31
CA LYS A 85 13.39 -6.70 13.66
C LYS A 85 12.33 -5.76 14.20
N LYS A 86 12.52 -4.44 14.05
CA LYS A 86 11.57 -3.42 14.51
C LYS A 86 10.16 -3.60 13.94
N VAL A 87 10.05 -4.10 12.71
CA VAL A 87 8.75 -4.34 12.05
C VAL A 87 8.12 -5.64 12.57
N ARG A 88 8.95 -6.67 12.80
CA ARG A 88 8.49 -7.92 13.41
C ARG A 88 8.04 -7.68 14.85
N ASP A 89 8.75 -6.85 15.62
CA ASP A 89 8.39 -6.50 16.99
C ASP A 89 7.01 -5.82 17.04
N VAL A 90 6.73 -4.86 16.14
CA VAL A 90 5.39 -4.24 16.04
C VAL A 90 4.32 -5.28 15.72
N LEU A 91 4.59 -6.22 14.79
CA LEU A 91 3.64 -7.29 14.46
C LEU A 91 3.28 -8.12 15.70
N PHE A 92 4.29 -8.59 16.43
CA PHE A 92 4.07 -9.39 17.63
C PHE A 92 3.44 -8.59 18.78
N GLU A 93 3.78 -7.30 18.93
CA GLU A 93 3.10 -6.38 19.87
C GLU A 93 1.60 -6.34 19.59
N LYS A 94 1.21 -6.16 18.33
CA LYS A 94 -0.21 -6.10 17.96
C LYS A 94 -0.93 -7.44 18.13
N LEU A 95 -0.27 -8.55 17.95
CA LEU A 95 -0.80 -9.86 18.29
C LEU A 95 -1.01 -10.04 19.80
N ALA A 96 -0.06 -9.57 20.63
CA ALA A 96 -0.19 -9.58 22.09
C ALA A 96 -1.34 -8.69 22.56
N GLU A 97 -1.48 -7.47 22.04
CA GLU A 97 -2.62 -6.56 22.30
C GLU A 97 -3.97 -7.22 21.96
N CYS A 98 -4.01 -8.07 20.93
CA CYS A 98 -5.19 -8.87 20.57
C CYS A 98 -5.41 -10.08 21.48
N GLY A 99 -4.52 -10.38 22.43
CA GLY A 99 -4.61 -11.54 23.32
C GLY A 99 -4.39 -12.88 22.60
N VAL A 100 -3.60 -12.90 21.52
CA VAL A 100 -3.35 -14.11 20.72
C VAL A 100 -2.45 -15.08 21.49
N ASN A 101 -2.93 -16.31 21.67
CA ASN A 101 -2.17 -17.41 22.31
C ASN A 101 -2.30 -18.68 21.44
N PRO A 102 -1.50 -18.81 20.37
CA PRO A 102 -1.65 -19.85 19.38
C PRO A 102 -1.08 -21.20 19.82
N LYS A 103 -1.68 -22.29 19.35
CA LYS A 103 -1.15 -23.66 19.48
C LYS A 103 -0.34 -24.07 18.25
N VAL A 104 -0.74 -23.58 17.07
CA VAL A 104 -0.09 -23.89 15.79
C VAL A 104 0.15 -22.59 15.04
N ILE A 105 1.40 -22.34 14.69
CA ILE A 105 1.83 -21.15 13.94
C ILE A 105 2.37 -21.59 12.58
N LEU A 106 1.92 -20.90 11.53
CA LEU A 106 2.41 -21.08 10.16
C LEU A 106 3.07 -19.81 9.63
N GLU A 107 4.26 -19.95 9.06
CA GLU A 107 4.90 -18.95 8.21
C GLU A 107 4.97 -19.48 6.77
N PRO A 108 4.16 -18.95 5.82
CA PRO A 108 4.01 -19.53 4.48
C PRO A 108 5.14 -19.21 3.50
N SER A 109 6.10 -18.38 3.90
CA SER A 109 7.32 -18.02 3.14
C SER A 109 8.39 -17.59 4.11
N PHE A 110 8.97 -18.58 4.84
CA PHE A 110 9.77 -18.25 6.01
C PHE A 110 11.14 -17.62 5.71
N GLY A 111 11.63 -17.70 4.49
CA GLY A 111 12.88 -17.07 4.11
C GLY A 111 14.05 -17.54 4.99
N SER A 112 14.64 -16.62 5.74
CA SER A 112 15.71 -16.91 6.71
C SER A 112 15.20 -17.31 8.10
N GLY A 113 13.87 -17.41 8.31
CA GLY A 113 13.25 -17.91 9.53
C GLY A 113 13.21 -16.95 10.71
N GLU A 114 13.36 -15.64 10.48
CA GLU A 114 13.32 -14.65 11.56
C GLU A 114 11.98 -14.61 12.30
N PHE A 115 10.86 -14.69 11.59
CA PHE A 115 9.54 -14.74 12.22
C PHE A 115 9.33 -16.03 13.03
N LEU A 116 9.80 -17.18 12.54
CA LEU A 116 9.70 -18.46 13.28
C LEU A 116 10.49 -18.42 14.58
N LEU A 117 11.70 -17.83 14.57
CA LEU A 117 12.51 -17.69 15.78
C LEU A 117 11.88 -16.74 16.79
N ASP A 118 11.36 -15.59 16.33
CA ASP A 118 10.63 -14.69 17.20
C ASP A 118 9.35 -15.34 17.75
N ALA A 119 8.61 -16.08 16.91
CA ALA A 119 7.43 -16.83 17.33
C ALA A 119 7.76 -17.92 18.36
N LYS A 120 8.84 -18.70 18.16
CA LYS A 120 9.25 -19.72 19.14
C LYS A 120 9.59 -19.14 20.49
N ARG A 121 10.25 -17.99 20.49
CA ARG A 121 10.58 -17.28 21.73
C ARG A 121 9.33 -16.78 22.46
N LEU A 122 8.34 -16.24 21.74
CA LEU A 122 7.15 -15.63 22.33
C LEU A 122 6.06 -16.66 22.65
N TYR A 123 6.02 -17.76 21.90
CA TYR A 123 5.05 -18.85 22.04
C TYR A 123 5.77 -20.19 22.13
N PRO A 124 6.50 -20.45 23.24
CA PRO A 124 7.38 -21.62 23.36
C PRO A 124 6.65 -22.96 23.23
N GLU A 125 5.36 -23.01 23.62
CA GLU A 125 4.55 -24.23 23.55
C GLU A 125 3.88 -24.44 22.17
N ALA A 126 3.96 -23.45 21.27
CA ALA A 126 3.34 -23.57 19.96
C ALA A 126 4.14 -24.48 19.03
N THR A 127 3.43 -25.27 18.24
CA THR A 127 3.98 -26.02 17.12
C THR A 127 4.18 -25.08 15.94
N LEU A 128 5.38 -24.99 15.40
CA LEU A 128 5.73 -24.10 14.31
C LEU A 128 5.83 -24.87 12.99
N TYR A 129 5.25 -24.31 11.94
CA TYR A 129 5.43 -24.74 10.54
C TYR A 129 5.98 -23.60 9.71
N GLY A 130 6.98 -23.91 8.88
CA GLY A 130 7.53 -22.96 7.90
C GLY A 130 7.56 -23.59 6.51
N VAL A 131 7.11 -22.84 5.51
CA VAL A 131 7.16 -23.24 4.10
C VAL A 131 8.07 -22.28 3.36
N GLU A 132 9.02 -22.81 2.57
CA GLU A 132 9.90 -22.02 1.72
C GLU A 132 10.07 -22.74 0.38
N LYS A 133 9.95 -21.99 -0.71
CA LYS A 133 10.06 -22.54 -2.07
C LYS A 133 11.50 -22.55 -2.58
N ASN A 134 12.32 -21.61 -2.13
CA ASN A 134 13.70 -21.49 -2.58
C ASN A 134 14.57 -22.52 -1.85
N GLU A 135 15.08 -23.52 -2.59
CA GLU A 135 15.86 -24.64 -2.04
C GLU A 135 17.16 -24.19 -1.37
N GLU A 136 17.86 -23.18 -1.91
CA GLU A 136 19.09 -22.66 -1.36
C GLU A 136 18.84 -21.96 -0.01
N LEU A 137 17.78 -21.13 0.04
CA LEU A 137 17.39 -20.44 1.26
C LEU A 137 16.89 -21.43 2.32
N PHE A 138 16.10 -22.43 1.92
CA PHE A 138 15.66 -23.52 2.76
C PHE A 138 16.85 -24.28 3.38
N ALA A 139 17.81 -24.70 2.56
CA ALA A 139 18.98 -25.44 2.98
C ALA A 139 19.92 -24.62 3.91
N SER A 140 19.93 -23.29 3.74
CA SER A 140 20.76 -22.38 4.54
C SER A 140 20.10 -21.98 5.86
N THR A 141 18.79 -22.21 6.03
CA THR A 141 18.04 -21.79 7.21
C THR A 141 17.99 -22.91 8.24
N GLN A 142 18.53 -22.64 9.44
CA GLN A 142 18.45 -23.53 10.58
C GLN A 142 17.43 -23.00 11.58
N CYS A 143 16.35 -23.74 11.79
CA CYS A 143 15.34 -23.50 12.82
C CYS A 143 14.83 -24.88 13.32
N PRO A 144 15.66 -25.55 14.17
CA PRO A 144 15.39 -26.96 14.58
C PRO A 144 14.08 -27.11 15.37
N GLU A 145 13.56 -26.02 15.93
CA GLU A 145 12.31 -25.99 16.68
C GLU A 145 11.06 -25.91 15.81
N ALA A 146 11.22 -25.79 14.48
CA ALA A 146 10.10 -25.69 13.55
C ALA A 146 10.07 -26.85 12.54
N ASN A 147 8.88 -27.23 12.13
CA ASN A 147 8.66 -28.17 11.03
C ASN A 147 8.78 -27.43 9.70
N LEU A 148 9.96 -27.49 9.10
CA LEU A 148 10.26 -26.81 7.84
C LEU A 148 9.96 -27.71 6.63
N VAL A 149 9.32 -27.14 5.60
CA VAL A 149 8.95 -27.83 4.36
C VAL A 149 9.45 -27.04 3.16
N CYS A 150 10.19 -27.70 2.26
CA CYS A 150 10.62 -27.11 0.98
C CYS A 150 9.59 -27.43 -0.09
N CYS A 151 8.69 -26.49 -0.38
CA CYS A 151 7.71 -26.62 -1.47
C CYS A 151 7.09 -25.26 -1.81
N ASP A 152 6.31 -25.23 -2.91
CA ASP A 152 5.46 -24.06 -3.18
C ASP A 152 4.31 -24.02 -2.16
N PHE A 153 4.16 -22.90 -1.45
CA PHE A 153 3.07 -22.73 -0.48
C PHE A 153 1.69 -22.94 -1.10
N LEU A 154 1.52 -22.64 -2.38
CA LEU A 154 0.24 -22.86 -3.06
C LEU A 154 -0.16 -24.34 -3.14
N ASP A 155 0.81 -25.26 -2.97
CA ASP A 155 0.57 -26.71 -2.93
C ASP A 155 0.57 -27.30 -1.51
N TRP A 156 1.05 -26.51 -0.51
CA TRP A 156 1.11 -26.96 0.88
C TRP A 156 -0.27 -27.23 1.48
N LYS A 157 -0.34 -28.17 2.39
CA LYS A 157 -1.56 -28.57 3.11
C LYS A 157 -1.32 -28.57 4.63
N GLY A 158 -2.22 -27.97 5.36
CA GLY A 158 -2.20 -27.91 6.82
C GLY A 158 -3.11 -26.80 7.35
N LYS A 159 -3.22 -26.74 8.66
CA LYS A 159 -4.03 -25.75 9.37
C LYS A 159 -3.21 -25.11 10.48
N ALA A 160 -3.51 -23.84 10.80
CA ALA A 160 -2.91 -23.10 11.89
C ALA A 160 -3.94 -22.14 12.51
N ASP A 161 -3.80 -21.85 13.79
CA ASP A 161 -4.58 -20.84 14.49
C ASP A 161 -3.92 -19.46 14.49
N LEU A 162 -2.63 -19.39 14.10
CA LEU A 162 -1.94 -18.15 13.78
C LEU A 162 -1.13 -18.31 12.50
N ILE A 163 -1.30 -17.39 11.54
CA ILE A 163 -0.47 -17.29 10.34
C ILE A 163 0.23 -15.93 10.35
N ILE A 164 1.57 -15.95 10.25
CA ILE A 164 2.41 -14.74 10.29
C ILE A 164 3.35 -14.70 9.08
N GLY A 165 3.82 -13.52 8.70
CA GLY A 165 4.92 -13.41 7.73
C GLY A 165 4.85 -12.19 6.83
N ASN A 166 5.76 -12.21 5.88
CA ASN A 166 5.92 -11.25 4.81
C ASN A 166 5.92 -12.02 3.47
N PRO A 167 4.74 -12.28 2.87
CA PRO A 167 4.64 -13.03 1.62
C PRO A 167 5.36 -12.32 0.47
N PRO A 168 5.78 -13.01 -0.59
CA PRO A 168 6.45 -12.39 -1.72
C PRO A 168 5.56 -11.41 -2.49
N TYR A 169 6.16 -10.34 -3.10
CA TYR A 169 5.45 -9.28 -3.83
C TYR A 169 5.89 -9.21 -5.30
N PHE A 170 5.26 -9.96 -6.17
CA PHE A 170 5.48 -9.84 -7.60
C PHE A 170 4.22 -10.17 -8.41
N VAL A 171 4.15 -9.61 -9.60
CA VAL A 171 3.09 -9.95 -10.55
C VAL A 171 3.41 -11.29 -11.19
N LEU A 172 2.47 -12.23 -11.12
CA LEU A 172 2.62 -13.53 -11.76
C LEU A 172 2.65 -13.36 -13.29
N LYS A 173 3.69 -13.90 -13.91
CA LYS A 173 3.78 -13.97 -15.39
C LYS A 173 2.83 -15.07 -15.86
N THR A 174 1.76 -14.67 -16.53
CA THR A 174 0.76 -15.61 -17.09
C THR A 174 0.90 -15.75 -18.61
N ASP A 175 1.94 -15.17 -19.20
CA ASP A 175 2.10 -15.13 -20.67
C ASP A 175 2.32 -16.52 -21.27
N HIS A 176 2.90 -17.43 -20.49
CA HIS A 176 3.08 -18.84 -20.83
C HIS A 176 1.79 -19.67 -20.80
N LEU A 177 0.72 -19.15 -20.18
CA LEU A 177 -0.56 -19.82 -20.11
C LEU A 177 -1.38 -19.59 -21.39
N SER A 178 -2.02 -20.65 -21.88
CA SER A 178 -3.00 -20.56 -22.96
C SER A 178 -4.24 -19.73 -22.52
N ALA A 179 -5.02 -19.27 -23.47
CA ALA A 179 -6.26 -18.52 -23.17
C ALA A 179 -7.24 -19.29 -22.27
N LYS A 180 -7.31 -20.63 -22.43
CA LYS A 180 -8.14 -21.50 -21.60
C LYS A 180 -7.62 -21.56 -20.16
N GLU A 181 -6.30 -21.73 -19.97
CA GLU A 181 -5.68 -21.76 -18.64
C GLU A 181 -5.79 -20.43 -17.94
N LYS A 182 -5.58 -19.30 -18.65
CA LYS A 182 -5.83 -17.96 -18.09
C LYS A 182 -7.26 -17.79 -17.59
N LYS A 183 -8.24 -18.29 -18.34
CA LYS A 183 -9.66 -18.24 -17.95
C LYS A 183 -9.94 -19.08 -16.69
N VAL A 184 -9.37 -20.28 -16.61
CA VAL A 184 -9.47 -21.16 -15.43
C VAL A 184 -8.81 -20.51 -14.22
N PHE A 185 -7.62 -19.97 -14.37
CA PHE A 185 -6.90 -19.24 -13.32
C PHE A 185 -7.73 -18.05 -12.80
N ALA A 186 -8.26 -17.21 -13.70
CA ALA A 186 -9.09 -16.07 -13.34
C ALA A 186 -10.37 -16.50 -12.62
N SER A 187 -11.06 -17.56 -13.10
CA SER A 187 -12.26 -18.07 -12.45
C SER A 187 -11.98 -18.64 -11.06
N LYS A 188 -10.90 -19.39 -10.88
CA LYS A 188 -10.49 -19.96 -9.59
C LYS A 188 -10.16 -18.90 -8.54
N ASN A 189 -9.65 -17.75 -8.98
CA ASN A 189 -9.19 -16.69 -8.09
C ASN A 189 -10.10 -15.44 -8.11
N ALA A 190 -11.32 -15.55 -8.63
CA ALA A 190 -12.23 -14.41 -8.83
C ALA A 190 -12.63 -13.71 -7.50
N GLU A 191 -12.68 -14.46 -6.39
CA GLU A 191 -12.93 -13.89 -5.06
C GLU A 191 -11.69 -13.22 -4.44
N ALA A 192 -10.49 -13.48 -4.99
CA ALA A 192 -9.26 -12.88 -4.51
C ALA A 192 -8.92 -11.58 -5.26
N MET A 193 -9.02 -11.60 -6.58
CA MET A 193 -8.61 -10.47 -7.41
C MET A 193 -9.18 -10.52 -8.83
N THR A 194 -9.07 -9.37 -9.52
CA THR A 194 -9.32 -9.24 -10.96
C THR A 194 -8.07 -8.68 -11.66
N GLY A 195 -7.98 -8.86 -12.97
CA GLY A 195 -6.91 -8.25 -13.77
C GLY A 195 -5.51 -8.82 -13.49
N ARG A 196 -4.60 -8.00 -12.97
CA ARG A 196 -3.18 -8.37 -12.77
C ARG A 196 -3.00 -9.28 -11.55
N PRO A 197 -2.60 -10.55 -11.74
CA PRO A 197 -2.38 -11.46 -10.63
C PRO A 197 -1.11 -11.07 -9.85
N ASN A 198 -1.23 -10.84 -8.54
CA ASN A 198 -0.10 -10.63 -7.65
C ASN A 198 -0.07 -11.73 -6.59
N ILE A 199 1.13 -12.28 -6.37
CA ILE A 199 1.31 -13.46 -5.54
C ILE A 199 0.86 -13.24 -4.08
N PHE A 200 1.11 -12.06 -3.49
CA PHE A 200 0.72 -11.83 -2.09
C PHE A 200 -0.79 -11.91 -1.86
N ILE A 201 -1.60 -11.54 -2.85
CA ILE A 201 -3.06 -11.68 -2.77
C ILE A 201 -3.46 -13.16 -2.74
N LEU A 202 -2.79 -14.00 -3.54
CA LEU A 202 -3.05 -15.44 -3.53
C LEU A 202 -2.65 -16.09 -2.21
N PHE A 203 -1.51 -15.66 -1.63
CA PHE A 203 -1.10 -16.10 -0.29
C PHE A 203 -2.15 -15.71 0.75
N LEU A 204 -2.56 -14.44 0.77
CA LEU A 204 -3.57 -13.94 1.70
C LEU A 204 -4.90 -14.71 1.57
N TYR A 205 -5.40 -14.87 0.34
CA TYR A 205 -6.65 -15.59 0.07
C TYR A 205 -6.55 -17.04 0.50
N LYS A 206 -5.49 -17.77 0.10
CA LYS A 206 -5.29 -19.17 0.45
C LYS A 206 -5.14 -19.35 1.97
N CYS A 207 -4.39 -18.48 2.64
CA CYS A 207 -4.29 -18.51 4.10
C CYS A 207 -5.68 -18.42 4.75
N LEU A 208 -6.50 -17.47 4.36
CA LEU A 208 -7.84 -17.26 4.95
C LEU A 208 -8.83 -18.38 4.61
N THR A 209 -8.77 -18.92 3.39
CA THR A 209 -9.76 -19.93 2.93
C THR A 209 -9.38 -21.35 3.31
N GLU A 210 -8.10 -21.71 3.19
CA GLU A 210 -7.66 -23.11 3.30
C GLU A 210 -6.90 -23.41 4.59
N HIS A 211 -6.13 -22.45 5.15
CA HIS A 211 -5.15 -22.76 6.20
C HIS A 211 -5.45 -22.17 7.57
N LEU A 212 -6.15 -21.05 7.66
CA LEU A 212 -6.49 -20.44 8.94
C LEU A 212 -7.71 -21.15 9.54
N GLU A 213 -7.60 -21.53 10.80
CA GLU A 213 -8.72 -22.06 11.58
C GLU A 213 -9.76 -20.97 11.88
N GLU A 214 -11.00 -21.36 12.22
CA GLU A 214 -12.00 -20.42 12.67
C GLU A 214 -11.55 -19.75 13.98
N ASP A 215 -11.86 -18.46 14.14
CA ASP A 215 -11.37 -17.57 15.20
C ASP A 215 -9.84 -17.36 15.23
N GLY A 216 -9.08 -17.98 14.32
CA GLY A 216 -7.65 -17.83 14.17
C GLY A 216 -7.25 -16.44 13.66
N TYR A 217 -5.96 -16.12 13.80
CA TYR A 217 -5.39 -14.84 13.43
C TYR A 217 -4.41 -14.94 12.26
N LEU A 218 -4.43 -13.93 11.40
CA LEU A 218 -3.44 -13.72 10.36
C LEU A 218 -2.80 -12.34 10.56
N ALA A 219 -1.48 -12.29 10.62
CA ALA A 219 -0.71 -11.04 10.70
C ALA A 219 0.33 -11.00 9.59
N PHE A 220 0.10 -10.15 8.59
CA PHE A 220 0.95 -10.04 7.41
C PHE A 220 1.48 -8.62 7.22
N ILE A 221 2.70 -8.56 6.68
CA ILE A 221 3.27 -7.35 6.10
C ILE A 221 3.08 -7.48 4.60
N ILE A 222 2.32 -6.56 3.99
CA ILE A 222 1.92 -6.62 2.58
C ILE A 222 1.94 -5.22 1.94
N PRO A 223 1.90 -5.12 0.60
CA PRO A 223 1.82 -3.83 -0.08
C PRO A 223 0.56 -3.03 0.28
N THR A 224 0.73 -1.69 0.45
CA THR A 224 -0.39 -0.76 0.67
C THR A 224 -1.41 -0.72 -0.47
N SER A 225 -1.07 -1.27 -1.64
CA SER A 225 -2.02 -1.41 -2.75
C SER A 225 -3.29 -2.21 -2.39
N LEU A 226 -3.28 -3.01 -1.31
CA LEU A 226 -4.49 -3.64 -0.79
C LEU A 226 -5.52 -2.59 -0.30
N TYR A 227 -5.10 -1.40 0.12
CA TYR A 227 -6.01 -0.36 0.60
C TYR A 227 -7.07 0.02 -0.44
N ASN A 228 -6.66 0.29 -1.67
CA ASN A 228 -7.51 0.94 -2.65
C ASN A 228 -7.36 0.46 -4.11
N CYS A 229 -6.38 -0.39 -4.46
CA CYS A 229 -6.22 -0.85 -5.83
C CYS A 229 -7.47 -1.61 -6.30
N SER A 230 -8.03 -1.21 -7.44
CA SER A 230 -9.26 -1.78 -8.00
C SER A 230 -9.16 -3.29 -8.28
N TYR A 231 -7.99 -3.78 -8.64
CA TYR A 231 -7.75 -5.21 -8.87
C TYR A 231 -7.99 -6.07 -7.63
N TYR A 232 -7.88 -5.49 -6.42
CA TYR A 232 -8.02 -6.21 -5.14
C TYR A 232 -9.35 -5.93 -4.44
N GLN A 233 -10.32 -5.31 -5.13
CA GLN A 233 -11.68 -5.14 -4.62
C GLN A 233 -12.31 -6.48 -4.18
N PRO A 234 -12.20 -7.60 -4.94
CA PRO A 234 -12.72 -8.88 -4.49
C PRO A 234 -12.12 -9.33 -3.14
N MET A 235 -10.80 -9.15 -2.95
CA MET A 235 -10.15 -9.52 -1.69
C MET A 235 -10.63 -8.64 -0.52
N ARG A 236 -10.82 -7.34 -0.71
CA ARG A 236 -11.39 -6.46 0.32
C ARG A 236 -12.82 -6.85 0.68
N ASN A 237 -13.64 -7.21 -0.31
CA ASN A 237 -14.98 -7.75 -0.08
C ASN A 237 -14.93 -9.04 0.73
N TYR A 238 -13.98 -9.95 0.41
CA TYR A 238 -13.77 -11.19 1.15
C TYR A 238 -13.39 -10.92 2.61
N ILE A 239 -12.41 -10.02 2.84
CA ILE A 239 -11.97 -9.61 4.17
C ILE A 239 -13.15 -9.06 4.98
N GLN A 240 -13.90 -8.09 4.44
CA GLN A 240 -15.07 -7.52 5.13
C GLN A 240 -16.12 -8.58 5.48
N LYS A 241 -16.34 -9.52 4.59
CA LYS A 241 -17.39 -10.55 4.75
C LYS A 241 -17.00 -11.65 5.74
N HIS A 242 -15.72 -12.03 5.83
CA HIS A 242 -15.29 -13.25 6.52
C HIS A 242 -14.32 -13.02 7.67
N THR A 243 -13.89 -11.79 7.92
CA THR A 243 -12.91 -11.49 8.97
C THR A 243 -13.27 -10.24 9.77
N THR A 244 -12.62 -10.09 10.92
CA THR A 244 -12.51 -8.84 11.66
C THR A 244 -11.13 -8.27 11.42
N ILE A 245 -11.02 -7.03 10.95
CA ILE A 245 -9.74 -6.32 10.92
C ILE A 245 -9.45 -5.84 12.34
N LYS A 246 -8.39 -6.36 12.94
CA LYS A 246 -7.97 -6.03 14.31
C LYS A 246 -7.01 -4.86 14.34
N TYR A 247 -6.18 -4.77 13.29
CA TYR A 247 -5.19 -3.70 13.17
C TYR A 247 -4.78 -3.47 11.73
N VAL A 248 -4.55 -2.20 11.37
CA VAL A 248 -3.96 -1.78 10.09
C VAL A 248 -3.10 -0.55 10.34
N GLU A 249 -1.88 -0.57 9.83
CA GLU A 249 -0.96 0.56 9.85
C GLU A 249 -0.09 0.58 8.59
N THR A 250 0.15 1.78 8.03
CA THR A 250 1.15 1.98 6.98
C THR A 250 2.54 2.06 7.63
N LEU A 251 3.46 1.24 7.15
CA LEU A 251 4.82 1.19 7.67
C LEU A 251 5.68 2.25 6.98
N ASP A 252 5.94 3.35 7.69
CA ASP A 252 6.80 4.44 7.19
C ASP A 252 8.25 3.99 7.04
N LYS A 253 8.73 3.79 5.80
CA LYS A 253 10.13 3.44 5.46
C LYS A 253 10.70 2.40 6.42
N PRO A 254 10.15 1.21 6.47
CA PRO A 254 10.46 0.22 7.51
C PRO A 254 11.90 -0.29 7.50
N GLY A 255 12.76 0.23 6.63
CA GLY A 255 14.16 -0.19 6.52
C GLY A 255 14.34 -1.54 5.85
N PHE A 256 13.36 -2.00 5.06
CA PHE A 256 13.59 -3.12 4.15
C PHE A 256 14.76 -2.80 3.23
N TYR A 257 15.63 -3.76 2.99
CA TYR A 257 16.69 -3.59 2.01
C TYR A 257 16.07 -3.28 0.65
N GLU A 258 16.20 -2.00 0.23
CA GLU A 258 15.97 -1.53 -1.14
C GLU A 258 14.60 -1.78 -1.79
N THR A 259 13.48 -1.86 -1.06
CA THR A 259 12.17 -1.78 -1.70
C THR A 259 11.71 -0.32 -1.74
N GLY A 260 11.35 0.15 -2.94
CA GLY A 260 10.62 1.42 -3.10
C GLY A 260 9.11 1.24 -2.95
N GLN A 261 8.64 0.09 -2.45
CA GLN A 261 7.22 -0.21 -2.32
C GLN A 261 6.77 0.06 -0.89
N ASP A 262 5.74 0.89 -0.74
CA ASP A 262 5.11 1.12 0.56
C ASP A 262 4.39 -0.14 1.03
N THR A 263 4.57 -0.47 2.29
CA THR A 263 4.01 -1.65 2.94
C THR A 263 3.13 -1.29 4.12
N MET A 264 2.26 -2.20 4.48
CA MET A 264 1.37 -2.11 5.63
C MET A 264 1.47 -3.37 6.50
N LEU A 265 1.25 -3.22 7.78
CA LEU A 265 0.90 -4.32 8.67
C LEU A 265 -0.62 -4.44 8.70
N ILE A 266 -1.12 -5.67 8.54
CA ILE A 266 -2.54 -6.00 8.72
C ILE A 266 -2.68 -7.20 9.66
N VAL A 267 -3.57 -7.08 10.64
CA VAL A 267 -3.96 -8.18 11.53
C VAL A 267 -5.44 -8.46 11.34
N LEU A 268 -5.74 -9.68 10.92
CA LEU A 268 -7.10 -10.18 10.67
C LEU A 268 -7.44 -11.31 11.65
N GLN A 269 -8.68 -11.35 12.11
CA GLN A 269 -9.25 -12.52 12.82
C GLN A 269 -10.36 -13.14 11.96
N LYS A 270 -10.27 -14.42 11.67
CA LYS A 270 -11.27 -15.15 10.87
C LYS A 270 -12.59 -15.37 11.63
N GLY A 271 -13.71 -15.43 10.93
CA GLY A 271 -15.03 -15.79 11.45
C GLY A 271 -15.83 -14.65 12.07
N LYS A 272 -15.19 -13.65 12.66
CA LYS A 272 -15.84 -12.44 13.20
C LYS A 272 -15.94 -11.36 12.13
N ARG A 273 -16.85 -10.39 12.32
CA ARG A 273 -17.06 -9.29 11.38
C ARG A 273 -17.16 -7.99 12.14
N ASN A 274 -16.47 -6.97 11.63
CA ASN A 274 -16.68 -5.57 11.98
C ASN A 274 -16.44 -4.71 10.75
N ASN A 275 -16.74 -3.41 10.87
CA ASN A 275 -16.45 -2.43 9.83
C ASN A 275 -15.31 -1.48 10.21
N ASP A 276 -14.54 -1.80 11.27
CA ASP A 276 -13.35 -1.03 11.61
C ASP A 276 -12.33 -1.13 10.48
N TYR A 277 -11.63 -0.04 10.23
CA TYR A 277 -10.70 0.11 9.11
C TYR A 277 -11.31 0.00 7.71
N ILE A 278 -12.64 -0.13 7.61
CA ILE A 278 -13.36 -0.17 6.33
C ILE A 278 -13.94 1.22 6.04
N PHE A 279 -13.66 1.73 4.86
CA PHE A 279 -14.36 2.86 4.25
C PHE A 279 -15.10 2.37 3.01
N GLN A 280 -16.41 2.58 2.97
CA GLN A 280 -17.24 2.21 1.82
C GLN A 280 -17.70 3.46 1.10
N SER A 281 -17.42 3.55 -0.20
CA SER A 281 -17.90 4.64 -1.04
C SER A 281 -19.40 4.55 -1.31
N ALA A 282 -20.00 5.64 -1.79
CA ALA A 282 -21.39 5.68 -2.23
C ALA A 282 -21.70 4.65 -3.35
N SER A 283 -20.70 4.33 -4.18
CA SER A 283 -20.82 3.30 -5.21
C SER A 283 -20.72 1.86 -4.68
N GLY A 284 -20.54 1.68 -3.37
CA GLY A 284 -20.48 0.37 -2.72
C GLY A 284 -19.09 -0.27 -2.72
N ASN A 285 -18.06 0.39 -3.27
CA ASN A 285 -16.69 -0.13 -3.22
C ASN A 285 -16.12 -0.08 -1.81
N ILE A 286 -15.40 -1.15 -1.44
CA ILE A 286 -14.76 -1.30 -0.14
C ILE A 286 -13.29 -0.88 -0.25
N TYR A 287 -12.86 -0.07 0.72
CA TYR A 287 -11.48 0.36 0.91
C TYR A 287 -11.04 0.05 2.33
N ILE A 288 -9.77 -0.26 2.52
CA ILE A 288 -9.18 -0.44 3.85
C ILE A 288 -8.34 0.81 4.14
N SER A 289 -8.50 1.40 5.32
CA SER A 289 -7.72 2.57 5.71
C SER A 289 -7.56 2.65 7.23
N PRO A 290 -6.37 2.98 7.73
CA PRO A 290 -6.20 3.33 9.15
C PRO A 290 -6.96 4.61 9.53
N HIS A 291 -7.33 5.44 8.55
CA HIS A 291 -8.06 6.70 8.70
C HIS A 291 -9.55 6.59 8.33
N TYR A 292 -10.15 5.40 8.46
CA TYR A 292 -11.53 5.17 7.99
C TYR A 292 -12.57 6.09 8.65
N LYS A 293 -12.39 6.43 9.94
CA LYS A 293 -13.30 7.33 10.65
C LYS A 293 -13.24 8.74 10.09
N GLU A 294 -12.03 9.27 9.94
CA GLU A 294 -11.78 10.58 9.35
C GLU A 294 -12.28 10.67 7.90
N LEU A 295 -12.13 9.58 7.13
CA LEU A 295 -12.68 9.51 5.77
C LEU A 295 -14.21 9.59 5.77
N TYR A 296 -14.89 8.88 6.67
CA TYR A 296 -16.35 8.99 6.82
C TYR A 296 -16.78 10.39 7.26
N ASP A 297 -16.10 10.97 8.24
CA ASP A 297 -16.46 12.30 8.77
C ASP A 297 -16.33 13.37 7.69
N ILE A 298 -15.24 13.32 6.90
CA ILE A 298 -14.97 14.33 5.88
C ILE A 298 -15.87 14.19 4.64
N THR A 299 -16.37 12.99 4.34
CA THR A 299 -17.26 12.74 3.19
C THR A 299 -18.73 12.92 3.49
N LYS A 300 -19.10 13.09 4.78
CA LYS A 300 -20.49 13.22 5.19
C LYS A 300 -21.16 14.44 4.55
N GLY A 301 -22.19 14.20 3.75
CA GLY A 301 -22.98 15.25 3.08
C GLY A 301 -22.26 15.92 1.90
N THR A 302 -21.11 15.42 1.46
CA THR A 302 -20.45 15.89 0.24
C THR A 302 -21.03 15.21 -1.00
N ARG A 303 -20.71 15.76 -2.17
CA ARG A 303 -21.02 15.20 -3.49
C ARG A 303 -19.73 14.68 -4.14
N THR A 304 -19.85 13.85 -5.15
CA THR A 304 -18.75 13.41 -6.02
C THR A 304 -18.85 14.11 -7.39
N LEU A 305 -17.83 13.92 -8.25
CA LEU A 305 -17.95 14.39 -9.64
C LEU A 305 -19.16 13.76 -10.35
N ALA A 306 -19.43 12.48 -10.10
CA ALA A 306 -20.59 11.78 -10.67
C ALA A 306 -21.91 12.45 -10.29
N ASP A 307 -22.05 12.86 -9.01
CA ASP A 307 -23.25 13.58 -8.51
C ASP A 307 -23.41 14.97 -9.11
N LEU A 308 -22.31 15.54 -9.64
CA LEU A 308 -22.31 16.84 -10.33
C LEU A 308 -22.48 16.71 -11.85
N GLY A 309 -22.76 15.52 -12.37
CA GLY A 309 -22.86 15.30 -13.81
C GLY A 309 -21.52 15.36 -14.55
N LEU A 310 -20.41 15.23 -13.83
CA LEU A 310 -19.07 15.22 -14.38
C LEU A 310 -18.55 13.78 -14.50
N GLY A 311 -17.70 13.55 -15.48
CA GLY A 311 -16.96 12.30 -15.66
C GLY A 311 -15.46 12.51 -15.55
N ALA A 312 -14.71 11.43 -15.34
CA ALA A 312 -13.28 11.46 -15.38
C ALA A 312 -12.70 10.35 -16.27
N LYS A 313 -11.63 10.64 -16.99
CA LYS A 313 -10.90 9.68 -17.81
C LYS A 313 -9.39 9.96 -17.73
N THR A 314 -8.57 8.95 -17.99
CA THR A 314 -7.12 9.14 -18.09
C THR A 314 -6.78 9.75 -19.45
N GLY A 315 -5.78 10.61 -19.50
CA GLY A 315 -5.24 11.17 -20.74
C GLY A 315 -4.86 10.06 -21.75
N ASN A 316 -5.11 10.31 -23.00
CA ASN A 316 -5.11 9.29 -24.06
C ASN A 316 -3.76 9.10 -24.75
N VAL A 317 -2.72 9.81 -24.34
CA VAL A 317 -1.39 9.73 -24.96
C VAL A 317 -0.36 9.17 -23.99
N VAL A 318 0.31 8.09 -24.40
CA VAL A 318 1.52 7.57 -23.76
C VAL A 318 2.70 8.04 -24.58
N TRP A 319 3.35 9.11 -24.16
CA TRP A 319 4.31 9.87 -24.97
C TRP A 319 5.46 9.01 -25.55
N ASN A 320 5.96 8.05 -24.77
CA ASN A 320 7.04 7.16 -25.21
C ASN A 320 6.62 6.14 -26.29
N GLN A 321 5.31 5.96 -26.50
CA GLN A 321 4.75 5.11 -27.58
C GLN A 321 4.41 5.91 -28.84
N VAL A 322 4.54 7.22 -28.82
CA VAL A 322 4.22 8.12 -29.94
C VAL A 322 5.41 9.04 -30.28
N LYS A 323 6.63 8.59 -29.98
CA LYS A 323 7.86 9.39 -30.18
C LYS A 323 8.02 9.89 -31.61
N GLU A 324 7.60 9.08 -32.60
CA GLU A 324 7.65 9.41 -34.03
C GLU A 324 6.72 10.58 -34.42
N HIS A 325 5.68 10.84 -33.62
CA HIS A 325 4.73 11.94 -33.82
C HIS A 325 5.11 13.21 -33.09
N LEU A 326 6.13 13.18 -32.20
CA LEU A 326 6.57 14.38 -31.45
C LEU A 326 7.17 15.41 -32.39
N ALA A 327 6.73 16.67 -32.31
CA ALA A 327 7.09 17.75 -33.19
C ALA A 327 7.32 19.07 -32.45
N GLU A 328 7.94 20.05 -33.12
CA GLU A 328 8.13 21.42 -32.59
C GLU A 328 6.88 22.27 -32.76
N GLU A 329 5.98 21.88 -33.64
CA GLU A 329 4.72 22.54 -33.92
C GLU A 329 3.64 21.51 -34.26
N GLY A 330 2.34 21.84 -34.13
CA GLY A 330 1.21 20.94 -34.39
C GLY A 330 0.16 21.03 -33.31
N THR A 331 -0.52 19.91 -33.02
CA THR A 331 -1.49 19.86 -31.93
C THR A 331 -0.77 19.78 -30.58
N LEU A 332 -1.16 20.60 -29.63
CA LEU A 332 -0.57 20.68 -28.31
C LEU A 332 -0.73 19.33 -27.55
N LEU A 333 0.37 18.83 -26.97
CA LEU A 333 0.38 17.70 -26.04
C LEU A 333 0.70 18.20 -24.63
N ILE A 334 -0.27 18.14 -23.73
CA ILE A 334 -0.12 18.58 -22.35
C ILE A 334 0.42 17.42 -21.51
N TYR A 335 1.54 17.65 -20.85
CA TYR A 335 2.17 16.76 -19.87
C TYR A 335 1.80 17.15 -18.44
N SER A 336 1.92 16.22 -17.50
CA SER A 336 1.73 16.52 -16.07
C SER A 336 2.64 17.67 -15.59
N SER A 337 3.87 17.77 -16.11
CA SER A 337 4.79 18.86 -15.80
C SER A 337 4.33 20.26 -16.27
N ASN A 338 3.38 20.32 -17.19
CA ASN A 338 2.80 21.61 -17.63
C ASN A 338 1.76 22.16 -16.65
N ILE A 339 1.25 21.35 -15.71
CA ILE A 339 0.29 21.77 -14.71
C ILE A 339 1.06 22.30 -13.49
N ASN A 340 0.83 23.54 -13.11
CA ASN A 340 1.53 24.16 -11.98
C ASN A 340 0.59 25.10 -11.20
N HIS A 341 0.10 24.63 -10.04
CA HIS A 341 -0.73 25.43 -9.12
C HIS A 341 -1.88 26.18 -9.82
N SER A 342 -2.72 25.46 -10.54
CA SER A 342 -3.87 25.98 -11.31
C SER A 342 -3.50 26.81 -12.57
N GLU A 343 -2.23 26.79 -12.98
CA GLU A 343 -1.77 27.40 -14.22
C GLU A 343 -1.26 26.36 -15.20
N LEU A 344 -1.50 26.58 -16.49
CA LEU A 344 -0.92 25.79 -17.57
C LEU A 344 0.36 26.48 -18.07
N LYS A 345 1.53 25.86 -17.82
CA LYS A 345 2.85 26.34 -18.28
C LYS A 345 3.32 25.46 -19.43
N ILE A 346 3.02 25.92 -20.64
CA ILE A 346 3.53 25.31 -21.87
C ILE A 346 5.04 25.45 -21.89
N ASP A 347 5.76 24.50 -22.49
CA ASP A 347 7.23 24.40 -22.54
C ASP A 347 7.92 24.01 -21.20
N ASN A 348 7.17 23.77 -20.13
CA ASN A 348 7.71 23.16 -18.91
C ASN A 348 7.85 21.65 -19.09
N LEU A 349 8.85 21.21 -19.86
CA LEU A 349 9.07 19.81 -20.21
C LEU A 349 10.08 19.14 -19.27
N CYS A 350 9.71 17.97 -18.71
CA CYS A 350 10.63 17.13 -17.95
C CYS A 350 11.28 16.08 -18.88
N GLY A 351 12.53 16.31 -19.24
CA GLY A 351 13.34 15.38 -20.05
C GLY A 351 13.62 15.88 -21.47
N LYS A 352 14.82 15.58 -21.96
CA LYS A 352 15.34 16.08 -23.26
C LYS A 352 14.64 15.50 -24.49
N GLU A 353 13.94 14.40 -24.37
CA GLU A 353 13.29 13.72 -25.49
C GLU A 353 11.82 14.13 -25.69
N ARG A 354 11.25 14.91 -24.81
CA ARG A 354 9.86 15.37 -24.90
C ARG A 354 9.75 16.62 -25.77
N LYS A 355 8.72 16.67 -26.57
CA LYS A 355 8.31 17.86 -27.30
C LYS A 355 6.88 18.22 -26.96
N GLN A 356 6.54 19.50 -27.08
CA GLN A 356 5.24 20.03 -26.64
C GLN A 356 4.11 19.73 -27.62
N TYR A 357 4.44 19.38 -28.86
CA TYR A 357 3.44 19.21 -29.93
C TYR A 357 3.57 17.84 -30.56
N VAL A 358 2.47 17.42 -31.21
CA VAL A 358 2.41 16.20 -32.03
C VAL A 358 1.80 16.50 -33.39
N LYS A 359 2.23 15.73 -34.40
CA LYS A 359 1.70 15.75 -35.77
C LYS A 359 1.23 14.36 -36.19
N ASP A 360 0.25 14.34 -37.09
CA ASP A 360 -0.22 13.12 -37.76
C ASP A 360 -0.72 12.00 -36.83
N MET A 361 -1.18 12.35 -35.62
CA MET A 361 -1.78 11.39 -34.70
C MET A 361 -3.21 11.05 -35.11
N LYS A 362 -3.53 9.75 -35.15
CA LYS A 362 -4.89 9.23 -35.46
C LYS A 362 -5.80 9.09 -34.24
N LYS A 363 -5.41 9.66 -33.09
CA LYS A 363 -6.24 9.64 -31.88
C LYS A 363 -7.16 10.85 -31.85
N PRO A 364 -8.34 10.73 -31.21
CA PRO A 364 -9.22 11.89 -31.02
C PRO A 364 -8.55 12.90 -30.08
N THR A 365 -8.66 14.17 -30.43
CA THR A 365 -8.24 15.30 -29.58
C THR A 365 -9.24 15.53 -28.44
N LEU A 366 -8.84 16.35 -27.49
CA LEU A 366 -9.69 16.87 -26.43
C LEU A 366 -10.06 18.32 -26.76
N SER A 367 -11.26 18.74 -26.32
CA SER A 367 -11.74 20.12 -26.43
C SER A 367 -12.35 20.54 -25.09
N GLY A 368 -12.00 21.77 -24.63
CA GLY A 368 -12.50 22.34 -23.38
C GLY A 368 -13.94 22.87 -23.45
N PRO A 369 -14.52 23.27 -22.29
CA PRO A 369 -13.86 23.37 -20.99
C PRO A 369 -13.68 22.03 -20.27
N LEU A 370 -12.46 21.78 -19.77
CA LEU A 370 -12.07 20.55 -19.07
C LEU A 370 -11.16 20.89 -17.89
N ILE A 371 -11.16 20.06 -16.81
CA ILE A 371 -10.14 20.15 -15.78
C ILE A 371 -9.11 19.03 -16.03
N LEU A 372 -7.85 19.43 -16.08
CA LEU A 372 -6.72 18.50 -16.10
C LEU A 372 -6.18 18.38 -14.68
N VAL A 373 -6.02 17.14 -14.19
CA VAL A 373 -5.53 16.83 -12.83
C VAL A 373 -4.36 15.90 -12.94
N GLU A 374 -3.24 16.27 -12.32
CA GLU A 374 -2.09 15.38 -12.19
C GLU A 374 -2.48 14.13 -11.39
N ARG A 375 -2.08 12.94 -11.83
CA ARG A 375 -2.43 11.70 -11.13
C ARG A 375 -1.67 11.52 -9.82
N GLY A 376 -0.58 12.23 -9.64
CA GLY A 376 0.30 12.16 -8.46
C GLY A 376 1.14 10.88 -8.42
N TYR A 377 2.37 11.05 -7.96
CA TYR A 377 3.28 9.96 -7.61
C TYR A 377 4.14 10.40 -6.43
N GLY A 378 4.16 9.60 -5.34
CA GLY A 378 5.07 9.80 -4.20
C GLY A 378 4.52 10.63 -3.03
N ASN A 379 5.40 10.94 -2.09
CA ASN A 379 5.11 11.38 -0.72
C ASN A 379 4.45 12.78 -0.55
N SER A 380 4.12 13.48 -1.61
CA SER A 380 3.56 14.84 -1.56
C SER A 380 2.45 15.04 -2.59
N PHE A 381 1.41 14.18 -2.52
CA PHE A 381 0.26 14.41 -3.37
C PHE A 381 -0.45 15.72 -2.98
N SER A 382 -0.66 16.58 -3.96
CA SER A 382 -1.59 17.70 -3.90
C SER A 382 -2.44 17.67 -5.18
N PHE A 383 -3.67 18.19 -5.12
CA PHE A 383 -4.46 18.39 -6.34
C PHE A 383 -3.82 19.48 -7.21
N ASN A 384 -2.82 19.06 -7.99
CA ASN A 384 -2.29 19.93 -9.02
C ASN A 384 -3.22 19.80 -10.24
N SER A 385 -4.01 20.83 -10.48
CA SER A 385 -5.08 20.83 -11.48
C SER A 385 -5.21 22.20 -12.17
N VAL A 386 -5.72 22.20 -13.40
CA VAL A 386 -5.96 23.42 -14.18
C VAL A 386 -7.24 23.29 -15.01
N LEU A 387 -8.03 24.34 -15.06
CA LEU A 387 -9.15 24.47 -16.00
C LEU A 387 -8.61 24.92 -17.35
N VAL A 388 -8.96 24.22 -18.42
CA VAL A 388 -8.47 24.43 -19.79
C VAL A 388 -9.65 24.64 -20.73
N GLU A 389 -9.62 25.72 -21.49
CA GLU A 389 -10.64 26.12 -22.48
C GLU A 389 -10.11 26.07 -23.93
N LEU A 390 -9.11 25.20 -24.18
CA LEU A 390 -8.52 25.01 -25.49
C LEU A 390 -9.45 24.21 -26.43
N GLU A 391 -9.48 24.59 -27.69
CA GLU A 391 -10.34 23.93 -28.69
C GLU A 391 -9.80 22.54 -29.11
N GLU A 392 -8.46 22.39 -29.16
CA GLU A 392 -7.85 21.16 -29.64
C GLU A 392 -6.50 20.86 -28.95
N PHE A 393 -6.41 19.73 -28.23
CA PHE A 393 -5.18 19.33 -27.59
C PHE A 393 -5.20 17.82 -27.23
N TYR A 394 -4.06 17.28 -26.81
CA TYR A 394 -3.92 15.96 -26.22
C TYR A 394 -3.45 16.06 -24.77
N ALA A 395 -3.81 15.08 -23.94
CA ALA A 395 -3.31 14.93 -22.58
C ALA A 395 -2.53 13.62 -22.41
N GLU A 396 -1.37 13.71 -21.74
CA GLU A 396 -0.56 12.56 -21.38
C GLU A 396 -1.28 11.66 -20.35
N ASN A 397 -0.95 10.37 -20.35
CA ASN A 397 -1.58 9.37 -19.47
C ASN A 397 -1.26 9.54 -17.96
N HIS A 398 -0.37 10.44 -17.56
CA HIS A 398 -0.16 10.86 -16.16
C HIS A 398 -1.10 11.98 -15.72
N ILE A 399 -2.05 12.36 -16.57
CA ILE A 399 -3.11 13.32 -16.30
C ILE A 399 -4.46 12.58 -16.29
N ASN A 400 -5.32 12.90 -15.33
CA ASN A 400 -6.74 12.63 -15.43
C ASN A 400 -7.44 13.86 -15.99
N VAL A 401 -8.43 13.63 -16.83
CA VAL A 401 -9.25 14.66 -17.50
C VAL A 401 -10.67 14.59 -16.95
N ILE A 402 -11.14 15.65 -16.30
CA ILE A 402 -12.52 15.79 -15.85
C ILE A 402 -13.28 16.54 -16.94
N TYR A 403 -14.42 16.00 -17.33
CA TYR A 403 -15.24 16.54 -18.40
C TYR A 403 -16.73 16.59 -18.00
N PRO A 404 -17.49 17.57 -18.48
CA PRO A 404 -18.93 17.61 -18.27
C PRO A 404 -19.61 16.56 -19.13
N LYS A 405 -20.59 15.83 -18.57
CA LYS A 405 -21.40 14.84 -19.31
C LYS A 405 -22.55 15.52 -20.09
N THR A 406 -22.93 16.75 -19.70
CA THR A 406 -23.89 17.60 -20.38
C THR A 406 -23.38 19.04 -20.37
N GLU A 407 -23.96 19.93 -21.21
CA GLU A 407 -23.57 21.34 -21.27
C GLU A 407 -23.84 22.04 -19.92
N GLU A 408 -24.97 21.74 -19.27
CA GLU A 408 -25.31 22.32 -17.97
C GLU A 408 -24.31 21.94 -16.87
N ALA A 409 -23.74 20.72 -16.93
CA ALA A 409 -22.77 20.27 -15.97
C ALA A 409 -21.43 21.03 -16.05
N ALA A 410 -21.15 21.76 -17.13
CA ALA A 410 -19.93 22.54 -17.30
C ALA A 410 -19.80 23.64 -16.22
N GLU A 411 -20.91 24.20 -15.73
CA GLU A 411 -20.89 25.18 -14.65
C GLU A 411 -20.27 24.64 -13.35
N ASN A 412 -20.37 23.32 -13.12
CA ASN A 412 -19.80 22.65 -11.95
C ASN A 412 -18.27 22.54 -11.97
N LEU A 413 -17.60 22.74 -13.10
CA LEU A 413 -16.14 22.69 -13.18
C LEU A 413 -15.47 23.71 -12.24
N ASN A 414 -16.03 24.92 -12.12
CA ASN A 414 -15.52 25.93 -11.20
C ASN A 414 -15.73 25.55 -9.72
N VAL A 415 -16.80 24.80 -9.39
CA VAL A 415 -17.02 24.25 -8.03
C VAL A 415 -15.92 23.25 -7.71
N VAL A 416 -15.61 22.36 -8.65
CA VAL A 416 -14.55 21.35 -8.49
C VAL A 416 -13.17 22.01 -8.31
N MET A 417 -12.83 23.01 -9.11
CA MET A 417 -11.57 23.74 -8.98
C MET A 417 -11.41 24.37 -7.58
N ARG A 418 -12.44 24.98 -7.03
CA ARG A 418 -12.43 25.51 -5.66
C ARG A 418 -12.30 24.40 -4.62
N SER A 419 -13.04 23.30 -4.78
CA SER A 419 -12.95 22.14 -3.88
C SER A 419 -11.54 21.54 -3.84
N PHE A 420 -10.85 21.43 -4.97
CA PHE A 420 -9.49 20.90 -5.00
C PHE A 420 -8.46 21.77 -4.27
N GLN A 421 -8.75 23.05 -4.06
CA GLN A 421 -7.94 23.97 -3.25
C GLN A 421 -8.30 23.92 -1.75
N ASP A 422 -9.42 23.28 -1.38
CA ASP A 422 -9.85 23.15 0.01
C ASP A 422 -8.91 22.19 0.77
N GLU A 423 -8.51 22.56 1.98
CA GLU A 423 -7.66 21.72 2.84
C GLU A 423 -8.28 20.34 3.13
N ARG A 424 -9.60 20.23 3.14
CA ARG A 424 -10.31 18.96 3.34
C ARG A 424 -10.06 17.99 2.20
N SER A 425 -10.05 18.48 0.95
CA SER A 425 -9.70 17.67 -0.22
C SER A 425 -8.27 17.13 -0.11
N GLN A 426 -7.32 17.97 0.31
CA GLN A 426 -5.93 17.56 0.52
C GLN A 426 -5.80 16.49 1.62
N LYS A 427 -6.52 16.67 2.74
CA LYS A 427 -6.55 15.70 3.85
C LYS A 427 -7.16 14.37 3.39
N PHE A 428 -8.30 14.41 2.68
CA PHE A 428 -8.95 13.22 2.17
C PHE A 428 -8.01 12.40 1.28
N VAL A 429 -7.37 13.03 0.31
CA VAL A 429 -6.46 12.35 -0.60
C VAL A 429 -5.27 11.74 0.13
N LYS A 430 -4.70 12.45 1.09
CA LYS A 430 -3.60 11.93 1.91
C LYS A 430 -3.99 10.67 2.69
N TRP A 431 -5.20 10.62 3.24
CA TRP A 431 -5.70 9.48 4.02
C TRP A 431 -6.20 8.34 3.14
N PHE A 432 -6.72 8.65 1.94
CA PHE A 432 -7.29 7.66 1.03
C PHE A 432 -6.26 7.03 0.10
N ILE A 433 -5.38 7.84 -0.48
CA ILE A 433 -4.43 7.39 -1.52
C ILE A 433 -3.05 7.06 -0.92
N GLY A 434 -2.67 7.74 0.16
CA GLY A 434 -1.32 7.66 0.69
C GLY A 434 -0.30 8.15 -0.34
N ASN A 435 0.62 7.28 -0.72
CA ASN A 435 1.68 7.57 -1.71
C ASN A 435 1.34 7.05 -3.12
N GLY A 436 0.10 6.64 -3.35
CA GLY A 436 -0.35 6.11 -4.64
C GLY A 436 -0.67 7.19 -5.68
N SER A 437 -1.38 6.78 -6.72
CA SER A 437 -1.93 7.67 -7.74
C SER A 437 -3.45 7.60 -7.76
N ILE A 438 -4.11 8.74 -8.04
CA ILE A 438 -5.56 8.78 -8.21
C ILE A 438 -5.94 8.15 -9.56
N SER A 439 -6.80 7.14 -9.55
CA SER A 439 -7.44 6.66 -10.77
C SER A 439 -8.57 7.60 -11.22
N ALA A 440 -8.92 7.56 -12.51
CA ALA A 440 -10.06 8.33 -13.01
C ALA A 440 -11.38 7.91 -12.32
N THR A 441 -11.54 6.62 -12.03
CA THR A 441 -12.71 6.09 -11.32
C THR A 441 -12.79 6.63 -9.88
N ASP A 442 -11.67 6.62 -9.14
CA ASP A 442 -11.65 7.16 -7.78
C ASP A 442 -11.98 8.66 -7.79
N LEU A 443 -11.39 9.39 -8.75
CA LEU A 443 -11.63 10.80 -8.93
C LEU A 443 -13.12 11.10 -9.19
N GLU A 444 -13.78 10.29 -10.03
CA GLU A 444 -15.17 10.45 -10.39
C GLU A 444 -16.14 10.08 -9.25
N THR A 445 -15.84 9.00 -8.51
CA THR A 445 -16.86 8.35 -7.67
C THR A 445 -16.59 8.40 -6.17
N ILE A 446 -15.43 8.91 -5.73
CA ILE A 446 -15.02 8.80 -4.33
C ILE A 446 -14.55 10.14 -3.76
N ILE A 447 -13.79 10.92 -4.55
CA ILE A 447 -13.24 12.20 -4.08
C ILE A 447 -14.40 13.15 -3.72
N PRO A 448 -14.47 13.63 -2.46
CA PRO A 448 -15.52 14.56 -2.03
C PRO A 448 -15.33 15.94 -2.65
N ILE A 449 -16.43 16.54 -3.08
CA ILE A 449 -16.50 17.91 -3.58
C ILE A 449 -17.23 18.76 -2.53
N PHE A 450 -16.55 19.80 -2.03
CA PHE A 450 -16.96 20.69 -0.94
C PHE A 450 -17.58 21.96 -1.45
#